data_968cfe870f73274525d49ecdd189715f
#
_entry.id   968cfe870f73274525d49ecdd189715f
#
_cell.length_a   1.000
_cell.length_b   1.000
_cell.length_c   1.000
_cell.angle_alpha   90.00
_cell.angle_beta   90.00
_cell.angle_gamma   90.00
#
_symmetry.space_group_name_H-M   'P 1'
#
loop_
_entity.id
_entity.type
_entity.pdbx_description
1 polymer ?
#
loop_
_entity_poly.entity_id
_entity_poly.type
_entity_poly.pdbx_seq_one_letter_code
_entity_poly.pdbx_strand_id
1 'polypeptide(L)'
;AGAGIGAYMDAQERKLREETAGSGVDVIRDGDNLLLRMPSGITFAYNKADVQPQFQPTLNDVASVLSQYPKTYIDVYGHTDSDGADAYNQTLSERRAQSVASYLASKGVQSARIGTRGFGETQP
;
A
#
# COMPACT_ATOMS: atom_id res chain seq x y z
N ALA A 1 2.79 -3.56 28.15
CA ALA A 1 2.28 -2.84 27.01
C ALA A 1 2.30 -3.69 25.76
N GLY A 2 3.30 -4.54 25.60
CA GLY A 2 3.50 -5.26 24.37
C GLY A 2 2.36 -6.20 23.95
N ALA A 3 1.74 -6.87 24.92
CA ALA A 3 0.73 -7.88 24.60
C ALA A 3 -0.50 -7.29 23.92
N GLY A 4 -1.01 -6.15 24.38
CA GLY A 4 -2.17 -5.52 23.77
C GLY A 4 -1.89 -4.98 22.38
N ILE A 5 -0.75 -4.31 22.22
CA ILE A 5 -0.35 -3.77 20.92
C ILE A 5 -0.02 -4.90 19.95
N GLY A 6 0.67 -5.93 20.42
CA GLY A 6 1.01 -7.06 19.58
C GLY A 6 -0.21 -7.79 19.05
N ALA A 7 -1.20 -8.03 19.91
CA ALA A 7 -2.43 -8.70 19.50
C ALA A 7 -3.23 -7.85 18.49
N TYR A 8 -3.25 -6.54 18.68
CA TYR A 8 -3.92 -5.60 17.78
C TYR A 8 -3.25 -5.64 16.40
N MET A 9 -1.92 -5.54 16.37
CA MET A 9 -1.17 -5.56 15.13
C MET A 9 -1.28 -6.92 14.43
N ASP A 10 -1.24 -8.01 15.19
CA ASP A 10 -1.38 -9.36 14.63
C ASP A 10 -2.74 -9.54 13.97
N ALA A 11 -3.81 -9.05 14.61
CA ALA A 11 -5.16 -9.15 14.05
C ALA A 11 -5.28 -8.34 12.77
N GLN A 12 -4.75 -7.13 12.75
CA GLN A 12 -4.77 -6.29 11.57
C GLN A 12 -3.98 -6.91 10.42
N GLU A 13 -2.77 -7.38 10.71
CA GLU A 13 -1.93 -8.02 9.71
C GLU A 13 -2.62 -9.23 9.08
N ARG A 14 -3.19 -10.09 9.92
CA ARG A 14 -3.90 -11.29 9.44
C ARG A 14 -5.07 -10.91 8.56
N LYS A 15 -5.84 -9.92 8.98
CA LYS A 15 -7.02 -9.48 8.23
C LYS A 15 -6.62 -8.89 6.87
N LEU A 16 -5.56 -8.08 6.85
CA LEU A 16 -5.05 -7.53 5.60
C LEU A 16 -4.58 -8.63 4.65
N ARG A 17 -3.88 -9.62 5.16
CA ARG A 17 -3.41 -10.74 4.33
C ARG A 17 -4.56 -11.55 3.77
N GLU A 18 -5.62 -11.77 4.56
CA GLU A 18 -6.81 -12.44 4.08
C GLU A 18 -7.48 -11.67 2.94
N GLU A 19 -7.65 -10.37 3.12
CA GLU A 19 -8.36 -9.54 2.14
C GLU A 19 -7.54 -9.28 0.88
N THR A 20 -6.22 -9.40 0.93
CA THR A 20 -5.35 -9.17 -0.21
C THR A 20 -4.82 -10.47 -0.83
N ALA A 21 -5.24 -11.61 -0.35
CA ALA A 21 -4.78 -12.90 -0.87
C ALA A 21 -5.04 -13.00 -2.37
N GLY A 22 -4.02 -13.38 -3.13
CA GLY A 22 -4.12 -13.52 -4.57
C GLY A 22 -4.04 -12.21 -5.35
N SER A 23 -3.97 -11.06 -4.69
CA SER A 23 -3.93 -9.76 -5.38
C SER A 23 -2.52 -9.34 -5.80
N GLY A 24 -1.50 -9.93 -5.19
CA GLY A 24 -0.11 -9.51 -5.41
C GLY A 24 0.36 -8.44 -4.43
N VAL A 25 -0.52 -7.92 -3.59
CA VAL A 25 -0.12 -6.97 -2.55
C VAL A 25 0.64 -7.72 -1.46
N ASP A 26 1.83 -7.23 -1.12
CA ASP A 26 2.59 -7.76 0.01
C ASP A 26 2.29 -6.93 1.25
N VAL A 27 1.90 -7.61 2.32
CA VAL A 27 1.69 -7.00 3.62
C VAL A 27 2.88 -7.38 4.49
N ILE A 28 3.65 -6.37 4.90
CA ILE A 28 4.87 -6.57 5.65
C ILE A 28 4.72 -5.86 6.99
N ARG A 29 4.99 -6.56 8.07
CA ARG A 29 4.99 -5.97 9.39
C ARG A 29 6.40 -5.57 9.78
N ASP A 30 6.56 -4.31 10.19
CA ASP A 30 7.83 -3.76 10.66
C ASP A 30 7.59 -3.10 12.00
N GLY A 31 7.77 -3.86 13.09
CA GLY A 31 7.49 -3.38 14.43
C GLY A 31 6.01 -3.04 14.59
N ASP A 32 5.73 -1.78 14.87
CA ASP A 32 4.35 -1.29 15.02
C ASP A 32 3.79 -0.68 13.74
N ASN A 33 4.51 -0.78 12.64
CA ASN A 33 4.11 -0.27 11.34
C ASN A 33 3.72 -1.40 10.40
N LEU A 34 2.84 -1.09 9.47
CA LEU A 34 2.50 -1.99 8.38
C LEU A 34 2.90 -1.36 7.06
N LEU A 35 3.51 -2.16 6.20
CA LEU A 35 3.89 -1.75 4.86
C LEU A 35 3.02 -2.47 3.86
N LEU A 36 2.55 -1.73 2.88
CA LEU A 36 1.81 -2.27 1.75
C LEU A 36 2.64 -2.07 0.50
N ARG A 37 3.10 -3.15 -0.08
CA ARG A 37 3.88 -3.14 -1.32
C ARG A 37 2.95 -3.50 -2.47
N MET A 38 2.71 -2.53 -3.35
CA MET A 38 1.76 -2.70 -4.43
C MET A 38 2.43 -3.33 -5.66
N PRO A 39 1.79 -4.31 -6.30
CA PRO A 39 2.33 -4.88 -7.53
C PRO A 39 2.16 -3.88 -8.68
N SER A 40 3.26 -3.49 -9.33
CA SER A 40 3.21 -2.44 -10.32
C SER A 40 2.36 -2.79 -11.54
N GLY A 41 2.49 -4.01 -12.04
CA GLY A 41 1.82 -4.40 -13.28
C GLY A 41 0.32 -4.62 -13.14
N ILE A 42 -0.14 -4.92 -11.93
CA ILE A 42 -1.57 -5.18 -11.67
C ILE A 42 -2.27 -3.90 -11.21
N THR A 43 -1.61 -3.13 -10.35
CA THR A 43 -2.19 -1.93 -9.76
C THR A 43 -2.27 -0.78 -10.76
N PHE A 44 -1.28 -0.68 -11.65
CA PHE A 44 -1.15 0.45 -12.57
C PHE A 44 -0.89 -0.03 -13.99
N ALA A 45 -1.40 0.71 -14.96
CA ALA A 45 -1.06 0.48 -16.35
C ALA A 45 0.37 0.98 -16.62
N TYR A 46 0.95 0.51 -17.71
CA TYR A 46 2.31 0.90 -18.09
C TYR A 46 2.44 2.43 -18.18
N ASN A 47 3.45 2.98 -17.58
CA ASN A 47 3.72 4.42 -17.50
C ASN A 47 2.59 5.25 -16.86
N LYS A 48 1.68 4.61 -16.13
CA LYS A 48 0.57 5.30 -15.48
C LYS A 48 0.72 5.22 -13.96
N ALA A 49 0.19 6.24 -13.30
CA ALA A 49 0.14 6.29 -11.84
C ALA A 49 -1.26 6.14 -11.30
N ASP A 50 -2.26 6.12 -12.16
CA ASP A 50 -3.65 5.96 -11.72
C ASP A 50 -3.95 4.51 -11.40
N VAL A 51 -4.65 4.28 -10.28
CA VAL A 51 -5.06 2.93 -9.89
C VAL A 51 -6.01 2.36 -10.95
N GLN A 52 -5.71 1.17 -11.45
CA GLN A 52 -6.58 0.53 -12.43
C GLN A 52 -7.92 0.14 -11.81
N PRO A 53 -9.03 0.29 -12.55
CA PRO A 53 -10.36 -0.05 -12.01
C PRO A 53 -10.48 -1.47 -11.47
N GLN A 54 -9.81 -2.44 -12.10
CA GLN A 54 -9.87 -3.82 -11.63
C GLN A 54 -9.17 -4.03 -10.30
N PHE A 55 -8.32 -3.10 -9.87
CA PHE A 55 -7.64 -3.20 -8.59
C PHE A 55 -8.39 -2.46 -7.47
N GLN A 56 -9.37 -1.63 -7.81
CA GLN A 56 -10.11 -0.85 -6.82
C GLN A 56 -10.81 -1.72 -5.76
N PRO A 57 -11.43 -2.86 -6.11
CA PRO A 57 -12.04 -3.70 -5.08
C PRO A 57 -11.04 -4.16 -4.01
N THR A 58 -9.80 -4.49 -4.42
CA THR A 58 -8.76 -4.87 -3.46
C THR A 58 -8.45 -3.71 -2.52
N LEU A 59 -8.31 -2.50 -3.04
CA LEU A 59 -8.04 -1.32 -2.21
C LEU A 59 -9.23 -0.97 -1.32
N ASN A 60 -10.46 -1.21 -1.77
CA ASN A 60 -11.63 -1.03 -0.93
C ASN A 60 -11.58 -1.95 0.29
N ASP A 61 -11.17 -3.20 0.08
CA ASP A 61 -11.03 -4.17 1.16
C ASP A 61 -9.91 -3.74 2.12
N VAL A 62 -8.78 -3.27 1.59
CA VAL A 62 -7.69 -2.75 2.40
C VAL A 62 -8.17 -1.57 3.25
N ALA A 63 -8.88 -0.63 2.65
CA ALA A 63 -9.39 0.54 3.37
C ALA A 63 -10.35 0.13 4.49
N SER A 64 -11.17 -0.87 4.24
CA SER A 64 -12.10 -1.39 5.25
C SER A 64 -11.35 -1.93 6.46
N VAL A 65 -10.31 -2.73 6.23
CA VAL A 65 -9.49 -3.25 7.34
C VAL A 65 -8.79 -2.13 8.09
N LEU A 66 -8.19 -1.19 7.37
CA LEU A 66 -7.47 -0.07 8.01
C LEU A 66 -8.41 0.80 8.84
N SER A 67 -9.67 0.92 8.43
CA SER A 67 -10.67 1.65 9.20
C SER A 67 -11.09 0.91 10.46
N GLN A 68 -11.03 -0.42 10.46
CA GLN A 68 -11.30 -1.23 11.65
C GLN A 68 -10.18 -1.12 12.68
N TYR A 69 -8.98 -0.77 12.25
CA TYR A 69 -7.80 -0.67 13.11
C TYR A 69 -7.20 0.73 13.00
N PRO A 70 -7.89 1.77 13.54
CA PRO A 70 -7.53 3.16 13.23
C PRO A 70 -6.30 3.70 13.95
N LYS A 71 -5.63 2.92 14.77
CA LYS A 71 -4.54 3.41 15.63
C LYS A 71 -3.14 3.12 15.07
N THR A 72 -3.03 2.68 13.83
CA THR A 72 -1.74 2.30 13.25
C THR A 72 -1.33 3.24 12.12
N TYR A 73 -0.04 3.26 11.84
CA TYR A 73 0.51 3.91 10.66
C TYR A 73 0.73 2.87 9.57
N ILE A 74 0.49 3.28 8.34
CA ILE A 74 0.64 2.41 7.18
C ILE A 74 1.56 3.10 6.19
N ASP A 75 2.56 2.38 5.69
CA ASP A 75 3.42 2.86 4.62
C ASP A 75 3.04 2.19 3.31
N VAL A 76 2.86 2.99 2.27
CA VAL A 76 2.56 2.49 0.93
C VAL A 76 3.81 2.66 0.08
N TYR A 77 4.32 1.55 -0.46
CA TYR A 77 5.51 1.54 -1.30
C TYR A 77 5.12 1.40 -2.76
N GLY A 78 5.56 2.35 -3.56
CA GLY A 78 5.39 2.31 -5.00
C GLY A 78 6.65 1.82 -5.68
N HIS A 79 6.48 1.04 -6.74
CA HIS A 79 7.58 0.48 -7.52
C HIS A 79 7.29 0.62 -9.00
N THR A 80 8.33 0.54 -9.81
CA THR A 80 8.22 0.51 -11.26
C THR A 80 9.05 -0.65 -11.81
N ASP A 81 8.80 -1.01 -13.05
CA ASP A 81 9.67 -1.92 -13.77
C ASP A 81 10.99 -1.22 -14.08
N SER A 82 12.01 -1.99 -14.44
CA SER A 82 13.35 -1.48 -14.68
C SER A 82 13.53 -0.80 -16.05
N ASP A 83 12.44 -0.54 -16.76
CA ASP A 83 12.48 0.14 -18.05
C ASP A 83 12.51 1.66 -17.90
N GLY A 84 13.33 2.33 -18.69
CA GLY A 84 13.37 3.78 -18.73
C GLY A 84 14.41 4.40 -17.82
N ALA A 85 14.38 5.73 -17.71
CA ALA A 85 15.36 6.48 -16.93
C ALA A 85 15.06 6.36 -15.43
N ASP A 86 16.11 6.28 -14.63
CA ASP A 86 15.99 6.14 -13.17
C ASP A 86 15.17 7.28 -12.55
N ALA A 87 15.43 8.52 -12.96
CA ALA A 87 14.73 9.68 -12.40
C ALA A 87 13.23 9.63 -12.73
N TYR A 88 12.90 9.20 -13.94
CA TYR A 88 11.50 9.05 -14.35
C TYR A 88 10.80 7.97 -13.52
N ASN A 89 11.45 6.83 -13.35
CA ASN A 89 10.89 5.72 -12.58
C ASN A 89 10.74 6.08 -11.11
N GLN A 90 11.68 6.85 -10.55
CA GLN A 90 11.57 7.31 -9.18
C GLN A 90 10.33 8.20 -9.00
N THR A 91 10.14 9.16 -9.90
CA THR A 91 8.97 10.03 -9.86
C THR A 91 7.68 9.25 -10.05
N LEU A 92 7.66 8.30 -10.99
CA LEU A 92 6.49 7.48 -11.25
C LEU A 92 6.12 6.63 -10.04
N SER A 93 7.11 6.02 -9.39
CA SER A 93 6.85 5.19 -8.21
C SER A 93 6.30 6.01 -7.05
N GLU A 94 6.78 7.25 -6.87
CA GLU A 94 6.25 8.14 -5.85
C GLU A 94 4.80 8.52 -6.15
N ARG A 95 4.49 8.81 -7.41
CA ARG A 95 3.11 9.12 -7.82
C ARG A 95 2.19 7.93 -7.62
N ARG A 96 2.68 6.72 -7.89
CA ARG A 96 1.90 5.50 -7.66
C ARG A 96 1.57 5.30 -6.20
N ALA A 97 2.55 5.50 -5.32
CA ALA A 97 2.30 5.41 -3.88
C ALA A 97 1.29 6.45 -3.42
N GLN A 98 1.41 7.68 -3.92
CA GLN A 98 0.48 8.75 -3.58
C GLN A 98 -0.94 8.49 -4.11
N SER A 99 -1.06 7.90 -5.28
CA SER A 99 -2.38 7.54 -5.83
C SER A 99 -3.08 6.53 -4.97
N VAL A 100 -2.36 5.51 -4.49
CA VAL A 100 -2.92 4.52 -3.58
C VAL A 100 -3.33 5.19 -2.26
N ALA A 101 -2.47 6.03 -1.70
CA ALA A 101 -2.76 6.74 -0.46
C ALA A 101 -4.01 7.63 -0.61
N SER A 102 -4.12 8.34 -1.72
CA SER A 102 -5.28 9.20 -2.00
C SER A 102 -6.56 8.38 -2.13
N TYR A 103 -6.46 7.23 -2.78
CA TYR A 103 -7.61 6.34 -2.90
C TYR A 103 -8.07 5.84 -1.53
N LEU A 104 -7.14 5.39 -0.70
CA LEU A 104 -7.46 4.93 0.66
C LEU A 104 -8.08 6.06 1.48
N ALA A 105 -7.55 7.27 1.36
CA ALA A 105 -8.10 8.42 2.07
C ALA A 105 -9.53 8.72 1.62
N SER A 106 -9.82 8.58 0.33
CA SER A 106 -11.17 8.79 -0.20
C SER A 106 -12.15 7.75 0.34
N LYS A 107 -11.66 6.63 0.84
CA LYS A 107 -12.48 5.56 1.42
C LYS A 107 -12.54 5.61 2.95
N GLY A 108 -12.06 6.69 3.55
CA GLY A 108 -12.20 6.91 4.99
C GLY A 108 -10.95 6.69 5.83
N VAL A 109 -9.83 6.32 5.22
CA VAL A 109 -8.58 6.18 5.97
C VAL A 109 -7.95 7.56 6.11
N GLN A 110 -7.66 7.98 7.33
CA GLN A 110 -7.08 9.30 7.58
C GLN A 110 -5.72 9.42 6.91
N SER A 111 -5.52 10.46 6.11
CA SER A 111 -4.28 10.64 5.36
C SER A 111 -3.07 10.80 6.28
N ALA A 112 -3.24 11.33 7.48
CA ALA A 112 -2.15 11.47 8.44
C ALA A 112 -1.57 10.12 8.90
N ARG A 113 -2.30 9.02 8.69
CA ARG A 113 -1.84 7.67 9.04
C ARG A 113 -1.03 7.04 7.91
N ILE A 114 -1.04 7.60 6.71
CA ILE A 114 -0.50 6.97 5.52
C ILE A 114 0.79 7.66 5.10
N GLY A 115 1.89 6.91 5.14
CA GLY A 115 3.15 7.36 4.55
C GLY A 115 3.28 6.82 3.13
N THR A 116 3.98 7.53 2.29
CA THR A 116 4.22 7.09 0.90
C THR A 116 5.69 7.12 0.60
N ARG A 117 6.16 6.15 -0.20
CA ARG A 117 7.53 6.08 -0.61
C ARG A 117 7.65 5.42 -1.98
N GLY A 118 8.45 6.02 -2.84
CA GLY A 118 8.73 5.46 -4.16
C GLY A 118 10.15 4.95 -4.22
N PHE A 119 10.33 3.75 -4.77
CA PHE A 119 11.65 3.13 -4.90
C PHE A 119 12.10 3.05 -6.36
N GLY A 120 11.24 3.49 -7.30
CA GLY A 120 11.56 3.37 -8.71
C GLY A 120 11.82 1.91 -9.08
N GLU A 121 12.96 1.69 -9.74
CA GLU A 121 13.39 0.34 -10.13
C GLU A 121 14.41 -0.25 -9.14
N THR A 122 14.79 0.47 -8.07
CA THR A 122 15.85 0.03 -7.16
C THR A 122 15.42 -1.14 -6.30
N GLN A 123 14.11 -1.33 -6.11
CA GLN A 123 13.56 -2.47 -5.37
C GLN A 123 12.33 -2.96 -6.09
N PRO A 124 12.51 -3.56 -7.26
CA PRO A 124 11.39 -4.04 -8.07
C PRO A 124 10.62 -5.20 -7.41
#